data_541818607a5cc1b94757b0dd676c7792
#
_entry.id   541818607a5cc1b94757b0dd676c7792
#
_cell.length_a   1.000
_cell.length_b   1.000
_cell.length_c   1.000
_cell.angle_alpha   90.00
_cell.angle_beta   90.00
_cell.angle_gamma   90.00
#
_symmetry.space_group_name_H-M   'P 1'
#
loop_
_entity.id
_entity.type
_entity.pdbx_description
1 polymer ?
#
loop_
_entity_poly.entity_id
_entity_poly.type
_entity_poly.pdbx_seq_one_letter_code
_entity_poly.pdbx_strand_id
1 'polypeptide(L)'
;SQRVSNIAKDLGELSDRWNFIDSYMSSSNEGLVIGKNDGSSSMLFSPNGRISMYSAGVEVMYISQGVIHIENGIFSKTIQIGRFREEQYHLNPDMNVIRYVGGS
;
A
#
# COMPACT_ATOMS: atom_id res chain seq x y z
N SER A 1 -16.88 40.78 -10.30
CA SER A 1 -17.66 40.63 -9.08
C SER A 1 -17.17 39.45 -8.25
N GLN A 2 -17.50 39.47 -7.00
CA GLN A 2 -17.11 38.44 -6.04
C GLN A 2 -17.66 37.05 -6.43
N ARG A 3 -18.85 37.03 -7.02
CA ARG A 3 -19.50 35.79 -7.45
C ARG A 3 -18.74 35.11 -8.60
N VAL A 4 -18.26 35.89 -9.54
CA VAL A 4 -17.46 35.37 -10.66
C VAL A 4 -16.10 34.88 -10.18
N SER A 5 -15.48 35.58 -9.24
CA SER A 5 -14.21 35.16 -8.64
C SER A 5 -14.31 33.81 -7.90
N ASN A 6 -15.44 33.62 -7.18
CA ASN A 6 -15.66 32.34 -6.45
C ASN A 6 -15.89 31.19 -7.42
N ILE A 7 -16.61 31.39 -8.51
CA ILE A 7 -16.80 30.36 -9.53
C ILE A 7 -15.47 29.98 -10.18
N ALA A 8 -14.64 30.93 -10.52
CA ALA A 8 -13.33 30.68 -11.11
C ALA A 8 -12.43 29.90 -10.16
N LYS A 9 -12.46 30.20 -8.86
CA LYS A 9 -11.72 29.48 -7.84
C LYS A 9 -12.19 28.03 -7.71
N ASP A 10 -13.51 27.81 -7.68
CA ASP A 10 -14.09 26.47 -7.58
C ASP A 10 -13.73 25.61 -8.80
N LEU A 11 -13.73 26.17 -9.99
CA LEU A 11 -13.31 25.48 -11.20
C LEU A 11 -11.83 25.12 -11.17
N GLY A 12 -10.99 25.99 -10.61
CA GLY A 12 -9.55 25.71 -10.44
C GLY A 12 -9.31 24.57 -9.49
N GLU A 13 -9.99 24.56 -8.35
CA GLU A 13 -9.89 23.46 -7.38
C GLU A 13 -10.36 22.14 -7.98
N LEU A 14 -11.44 22.15 -8.74
CA LEU A 14 -11.95 20.95 -9.42
C LEU A 14 -10.97 20.43 -10.47
N SER A 15 -10.34 21.33 -11.23
CA SER A 15 -9.32 20.96 -12.21
C SER A 15 -8.10 20.31 -11.54
N ASP A 16 -7.67 20.83 -10.39
CA ASP A 16 -6.55 20.26 -9.63
C ASP A 16 -6.86 18.83 -9.15
N ARG A 17 -8.09 18.59 -8.70
CA ARG A 17 -8.55 17.25 -8.30
C ARG A 17 -8.56 16.29 -9.48
N TRP A 18 -9.05 16.70 -10.64
CA TRP A 18 -9.03 15.90 -11.87
C TRP A 18 -7.61 15.57 -12.31
N ASN A 19 -6.71 16.54 -12.25
CA ASN A 19 -5.30 16.32 -12.58
C ASN A 19 -4.66 15.30 -11.65
N PHE A 20 -4.97 15.34 -10.34
CA PHE A 20 -4.51 14.35 -9.39
C PHE A 20 -5.03 12.96 -9.76
N ILE A 21 -6.32 12.82 -10.04
CA ILE A 21 -6.93 11.54 -10.42
C ILE A 21 -6.28 11.00 -11.69
N ASP A 22 -6.12 11.84 -12.72
CA ASP A 22 -5.52 11.43 -14.00
C ASP A 22 -4.06 11.00 -13.83
N SER A 23 -3.32 11.61 -12.90
CA SER A 23 -1.90 11.34 -12.70
C SER A 23 -1.64 10.13 -11.82
N TYR A 24 -2.50 9.85 -10.84
CA TYR A 24 -2.25 8.85 -9.79
C TYR A 24 -3.33 7.78 -9.68
N MET A 25 -4.50 7.98 -10.27
CA MET A 25 -5.60 7.04 -10.17
C MET A 25 -6.17 6.75 -11.54
N SER A 26 -6.43 5.49 -11.81
CA SER A 26 -7.13 5.06 -13.01
C SER A 26 -8.08 3.92 -12.69
N SER A 27 -9.14 3.77 -13.47
CA SER A 27 -10.08 2.69 -13.33
C SER A 27 -10.27 1.96 -14.66
N SER A 28 -10.48 0.66 -14.56
CA SER A 28 -10.73 -0.20 -15.73
C SER A 28 -11.60 -1.37 -15.29
N ASN A 29 -11.89 -2.28 -16.22
CA ASN A 29 -12.57 -3.53 -15.88
C ASN A 29 -11.76 -4.40 -14.91
N GLU A 30 -10.46 -4.18 -14.84
CA GLU A 30 -9.56 -4.89 -13.92
C GLU A 30 -9.60 -4.32 -12.50
N GLY A 31 -10.08 -3.08 -12.31
CA GLY A 31 -10.22 -2.46 -11.01
C GLY A 31 -9.68 -1.03 -10.95
N LEU A 32 -9.48 -0.55 -9.72
CA LEU A 32 -8.94 0.78 -9.45
C LEU A 32 -7.44 0.69 -9.23
N VAL A 33 -6.68 1.45 -9.99
CA VAL A 33 -5.22 1.56 -9.84
C VAL A 33 -4.86 2.89 -9.22
N ILE A 34 -4.03 2.85 -8.18
CA ILE A 34 -3.45 4.03 -7.54
C ILE A 34 -1.94 3.91 -7.65
N GLY A 35 -1.29 4.89 -8.27
CA GLY A 35 0.16 4.87 -8.45
C GLY A 35 0.61 5.84 -9.52
N LYS A 36 1.90 5.80 -9.83
CA LYS A 36 2.44 6.67 -10.87
C LYS A 36 2.16 6.10 -12.26
N ASN A 37 1.91 6.99 -13.22
CA ASN A 37 1.66 6.63 -14.61
C ASN A 37 2.85 5.93 -15.29
N ASP A 38 4.07 6.12 -14.75
CA ASP A 38 5.27 5.48 -15.28
C ASP A 38 5.41 4.01 -14.86
N GLY A 39 4.49 3.50 -14.02
CA GLY A 39 4.51 2.12 -13.57
C GLY A 39 5.55 1.80 -12.51
N SER A 40 6.22 2.81 -11.95
CA SER A 40 7.28 2.58 -10.95
C SER A 40 6.76 1.93 -9.68
N SER A 41 5.55 2.29 -9.25
CA SER A 41 4.87 1.66 -8.12
C SER A 41 3.38 1.90 -8.21
N SER A 42 2.58 0.91 -7.80
CA SER A 42 1.13 1.04 -7.83
C SER A 42 0.45 0.06 -6.89
N MET A 43 -0.80 0.36 -6.57
CA MET A 43 -1.73 -0.55 -5.90
C MET A 43 -2.92 -0.77 -6.82
N LEU A 44 -3.39 -2.01 -6.89
CA LEU A 44 -4.58 -2.39 -7.65
C LEU A 44 -5.63 -2.92 -6.70
N PHE A 45 -6.82 -2.32 -6.72
CA PHE A 45 -7.99 -2.79 -6.00
C PHE A 45 -8.91 -3.48 -7.00
N SER A 46 -8.85 -4.80 -7.04
CA SER A 46 -9.60 -5.61 -8.01
C SER A 46 -11.07 -5.76 -7.59
N PRO A 47 -11.99 -5.90 -8.56
CA PRO A 47 -13.42 -6.06 -8.24
C PRO A 47 -13.73 -7.32 -7.41
N ASN A 48 -12.87 -8.33 -7.46
CA ASN A 48 -13.05 -9.58 -6.68
C ASN A 48 -12.51 -9.47 -5.25
N GLY A 49 -12.08 -8.28 -4.81
CA GLY A 49 -11.58 -8.07 -3.46
C GLY A 49 -10.08 -8.28 -3.26
N ARG A 50 -9.36 -8.65 -4.31
CA ARG A 50 -7.89 -8.76 -4.23
C ARG A 50 -7.27 -7.36 -4.25
N ILE A 51 -6.32 -7.12 -3.36
CA ILE A 51 -5.54 -5.89 -3.30
C ILE A 51 -4.10 -6.26 -3.59
N SER A 52 -3.54 -5.67 -4.64
CA SER A 52 -2.19 -6.00 -5.11
C SER A 52 -1.29 -4.77 -5.05
N MET A 53 -0.02 -5.00 -4.73
CA MET A 53 1.02 -3.95 -4.77
C MET A 53 2.07 -4.35 -5.79
N TYR A 54 2.43 -3.39 -6.63
CA TYR A 54 3.41 -3.58 -7.72
C TYR A 54 4.60 -2.67 -7.51
N SER A 55 5.77 -3.18 -7.83
CA SER A 55 7.00 -2.40 -7.91
C SER A 55 7.67 -2.71 -9.24
N ALA A 56 7.95 -1.68 -10.02
CA ALA A 56 8.52 -1.81 -11.37
C ALA A 56 7.73 -2.82 -12.25
N GLY A 57 6.40 -2.80 -12.14
CA GLY A 57 5.51 -3.67 -12.92
C GLY A 57 5.40 -5.10 -12.43
N VAL A 58 6.04 -5.46 -11.33
CA VAL A 58 6.01 -6.80 -10.73
C VAL A 58 5.14 -6.79 -9.48
N GLU A 59 4.22 -7.73 -9.36
CA GLU A 59 3.41 -7.91 -8.15
C GLU A 59 4.31 -8.44 -7.04
N VAL A 60 4.53 -7.65 -5.99
CA VAL A 60 5.42 -8.00 -4.88
C VAL A 60 4.65 -8.39 -3.62
N MET A 61 3.39 -8.00 -3.53
CA MET A 61 2.54 -8.33 -2.39
C MET A 61 1.08 -8.30 -2.84
N TYR A 62 0.26 -9.21 -2.30
CA TYR A 62 -1.19 -9.11 -2.48
C TYR A 62 -1.94 -9.68 -1.29
N ILE A 63 -3.15 -9.19 -1.09
CA ILE A 63 -4.09 -9.67 -0.08
C ILE A 63 -5.26 -10.30 -0.81
N SER A 64 -5.57 -11.55 -0.47
CA SER A 64 -6.69 -12.27 -1.04
C SER A 64 -7.23 -13.26 -0.02
N GLN A 65 -8.54 -13.30 0.15
CA GLN A 65 -9.24 -14.28 1.01
C GLN A 65 -8.67 -14.33 2.43
N GLY A 66 -8.35 -13.16 3.00
CA GLY A 66 -7.86 -13.04 4.36
C GLY A 66 -6.39 -13.39 4.55
N VAL A 67 -5.64 -13.57 3.48
CA VAL A 67 -4.21 -13.92 3.53
C VAL A 67 -3.39 -12.86 2.81
N ILE A 68 -2.28 -12.49 3.41
CA ILE A 68 -1.30 -11.58 2.80
C ILE A 68 -0.16 -12.42 2.23
N HIS A 69 0.08 -12.28 0.92
CA HIS A 69 1.16 -12.95 0.20
C HIS A 69 2.26 -11.94 -0.10
N ILE A 70 3.48 -12.24 0.31
CA ILE A 70 4.65 -11.38 0.13
C ILE A 70 5.73 -12.18 -0.56
N GLU A 71 6.21 -11.72 -1.73
CA GLU A 71 7.25 -12.43 -2.48
C GLU A 71 8.60 -12.39 -1.75
N ASN A 72 9.00 -11.20 -1.30
CA ASN A 72 10.24 -11.00 -0.55
C ASN A 72 9.97 -9.96 0.52
N GLY A 73 10.32 -10.27 1.77
CA GLY A 73 10.10 -9.35 2.88
C GLY A 73 11.30 -9.29 3.80
N ILE A 74 11.57 -8.10 4.33
CA ILE A 74 12.56 -7.88 5.38
C ILE A 74 11.83 -7.30 6.57
N PHE A 75 11.86 -8.03 7.69
CA PHE A 75 11.34 -7.56 8.95
C PHE A 75 12.52 -7.04 9.76
N SER A 76 12.57 -5.74 9.97
CA SER A 76 13.73 -5.09 10.57
C SER A 76 13.89 -5.37 12.07
N LYS A 77 12.82 -5.80 12.73
CA LYS A 77 12.85 -6.00 14.19
C LYS A 77 12.20 -7.30 14.64
N THR A 78 10.89 -7.49 14.38
CA THR A 78 10.15 -8.62 14.95
C THR A 78 9.12 -9.19 13.98
N ILE A 79 8.87 -10.50 14.15
CA ILE A 79 7.69 -11.17 13.61
C ILE A 79 7.01 -11.87 14.79
N GLN A 80 5.73 -11.60 15.01
CA GLN A 80 4.97 -12.25 16.06
C GLN A 80 3.88 -13.13 15.45
N ILE A 81 3.86 -14.39 15.87
CA ILE A 81 2.82 -15.36 15.49
C ILE A 81 2.16 -15.81 16.78
N GLY A 82 0.93 -15.33 17.02
CA GLY A 82 0.23 -15.64 18.26
C GLY A 82 1.01 -15.15 19.48
N ARG A 83 1.41 -16.09 20.34
CA ARG A 83 2.06 -15.79 21.61
C ARG A 83 3.59 -15.84 21.55
N PHE A 84 4.15 -16.05 20.38
CA PHE A 84 5.58 -16.16 20.19
C PHE A 84 6.08 -15.09 19.24
N ARG A 85 7.26 -14.55 19.53
CA ARG A 85 7.89 -13.52 18.72
C ARG A 85 9.29 -13.95 18.36
N GLU A 86 9.63 -13.89 17.07
CA GLU A 86 10.99 -14.00 16.63
C GLU A 86 11.61 -12.61 16.57
N GLU A 87 12.78 -12.42 17.16
CA GLU A 87 13.47 -11.14 17.22
C GLU A 87 14.97 -11.35 17.32
N GLN A 88 15.74 -10.31 17.05
CA GLN A 88 17.18 -10.36 17.25
C GLN A 88 17.49 -10.58 18.73
N TYR A 89 18.50 -11.42 19.00
CA TYR A 89 18.96 -11.61 20.37
C TYR A 89 19.68 -10.35 20.84
N HIS A 90 19.30 -9.84 22.02
CA HIS A 90 19.82 -8.58 22.54
C HIS A 90 21.32 -8.62 22.86
N LEU A 91 21.88 -9.81 23.11
CA LEU A 91 23.32 -9.97 23.42
C LEU A 91 24.14 -10.24 22.17
N ASN A 92 23.54 -10.61 21.06
CA ASN A 92 24.25 -10.88 19.82
C ASN A 92 23.34 -10.63 18.62
N PRO A 93 23.57 -9.55 17.86
CA PRO A 93 22.70 -9.20 16.72
C PRO A 93 22.80 -10.17 15.54
N ASP A 94 23.75 -11.08 15.54
CA ASP A 94 23.87 -12.12 14.51
C ASP A 94 23.04 -13.36 14.84
N MET A 95 22.26 -13.31 15.92
CA MET A 95 21.37 -14.40 16.35
C MET A 95 19.95 -13.90 16.48
N ASN A 96 19.00 -14.76 16.14
CA ASN A 96 17.58 -14.56 16.44
C ASN A 96 17.11 -15.53 17.50
N VAL A 97 16.12 -15.13 18.26
CA VAL A 97 15.46 -15.97 19.26
C VAL A 97 13.95 -15.94 19.03
N ILE A 98 13.31 -17.05 19.37
CA ILE A 98 11.84 -17.12 19.42
C ILE A 98 11.46 -17.13 20.89
N ARG A 99 10.63 -16.15 21.28
CA ARG A 99 10.33 -15.88 22.68
C ARG A 99 8.83 -15.87 22.92
N TYR A 100 8.40 -16.44 24.03
CA TYR A 100 7.00 -16.31 24.49
C TYR A 100 6.77 -14.89 25.00
N VAL A 101 5.76 -14.18 24.44
CA VAL A 101 5.43 -12.79 24.81
C VAL A 101 4.04 -12.66 25.42
N GLY A 102 3.30 -13.75 25.49
CA GLY A 102 1.96 -13.76 26.08
C GLY A 102 0.85 -13.47 25.09
N GLY A 103 -0.37 -13.34 25.59
CA GLY A 103 -1.58 -13.26 24.80
C GLY A 103 -2.05 -11.85 24.52
N SER A 104 -1.22 -10.97 23.98
CA SER A 104 -1.66 -9.62 23.64
C SER A 104 -1.65 -9.37 22.13
#